data_37cb98d34f5b1440d4977b76fef901b1
#
_entry.id   37cb98d34f5b1440d4977b76fef901b1
#
_cell.length_a   1.000
_cell.length_b   1.000
_cell.length_c   1.000
_cell.angle_alpha   90.00
_cell.angle_beta   90.00
_cell.angle_gamma   90.00
#
_symmetry.space_group_name_H-M   'P 1'
#
loop_
_entity.id
_entity.type
_entity.pdbx_description
1 polymer ?
#
loop_
_entity_poly.entity_id
_entity_poly.type
_entity_poly.pdbx_seq_one_letter_code
_entity_poly.pdbx_strand_id
1 'polypeptide(L)'
;MTADQPVHWLLGRLGLSSLPILPALENPTVSEMVGAGAAMVVIIGAIAVIGFITWLGAWRALWRDWLTSVDHKRIGIMYIVLALVMLARGVLEGAVMRTQQAFGLNGGFLTPEHFSELFSTHGTIMIFF
;
A
#
# COMPACT_ATOMS: atom_id res chain seq x y z
N MET A 1 10.85 23.81 12.74
CA MET A 1 11.59 23.77 11.47
C MET A 1 12.98 23.21 11.77
N THR A 2 13.14 21.92 11.76
CA THR A 2 14.43 21.25 11.92
C THR A 2 15.02 20.99 10.54
N ALA A 3 15.92 21.90 10.12
CA ALA A 3 16.49 21.99 8.79
C ALA A 3 17.83 21.24 8.65
N ASP A 4 17.91 19.97 9.04
CA ASP A 4 19.18 19.25 8.87
C ASP A 4 18.98 17.76 8.61
N GLN A 5 18.20 17.42 7.58
CA GLN A 5 18.28 16.08 7.01
C GLN A 5 19.06 16.17 5.70
N PRO A 6 20.19 15.43 5.57
CA PRO A 6 20.96 15.44 4.34
C PRO A 6 20.10 14.91 3.19
N VAL A 7 19.88 15.77 2.21
CA VAL A 7 19.18 15.40 0.98
C VAL A 7 20.12 14.54 0.15
N HIS A 8 19.86 13.24 0.13
CA HIS A 8 20.59 12.34 -0.78
C HIS A 8 20.07 12.58 -2.20
N TRP A 9 20.97 12.98 -3.09
CA TRP A 9 20.65 13.30 -4.49
C TRP A 9 19.93 12.17 -5.25
N LEU A 10 20.08 10.91 -4.81
CA LEU A 10 19.46 9.73 -5.43
C LEU A 10 18.13 9.33 -4.79
N LEU A 11 17.94 9.56 -3.51
CA LEU A 11 16.79 9.08 -2.74
C LEU A 11 15.94 10.22 -2.16
N GLY A 12 16.30 11.48 -2.41
CA GLY A 12 15.60 12.63 -1.89
C GLY A 12 15.60 12.64 -0.35
N ARG A 13 14.43 12.78 0.25
CA ARG A 13 14.23 12.76 1.72
C ARG A 13 13.90 11.38 2.28
N LEU A 14 14.12 10.31 1.54
CA LEU A 14 13.86 8.94 2.01
C LEU A 14 14.99 8.51 2.97
N GLY A 15 14.86 8.84 4.23
CA GLY A 15 15.66 8.28 5.32
C GLY A 15 14.93 7.14 6.02
N LEU A 16 15.65 6.37 6.82
CA LEU A 16 15.05 5.33 7.70
C LEU A 16 13.98 5.94 8.63
N SER A 17 14.14 7.22 9.00
CA SER A 17 13.18 8.00 9.78
C SER A 17 11.88 8.33 9.03
N SER A 18 11.85 8.19 7.71
CA SER A 18 10.64 8.37 6.89
C SER A 18 9.81 7.09 6.78
N LEU A 19 10.29 5.97 7.30
CA LEU A 19 9.49 4.74 7.37
C LEU A 19 8.37 4.92 8.40
N PRO A 20 7.11 4.65 8.06
CA PRO A 20 5.96 4.92 8.93
C PRO A 20 5.95 4.09 10.22
N ILE A 21 6.85 3.13 10.34
CA ILE A 21 6.97 2.22 11.49
C ILE A 21 7.79 2.85 12.63
N LEU A 22 8.82 3.66 12.33
CA LEU A 22 9.75 4.18 13.32
C LEU A 22 9.15 5.27 14.23
N PRO A 23 8.42 6.28 13.72
CA PRO A 23 7.74 7.26 14.57
C PRO A 23 6.67 6.64 15.47
N ALA A 24 5.98 5.60 14.98
CA ALA A 24 4.95 4.90 15.72
C ALA A 24 5.49 4.14 16.97
N LEU A 25 6.79 3.93 17.09
CA LEU A 25 7.40 3.26 18.23
C LEU A 25 7.74 4.21 19.39
N GLU A 26 7.89 5.50 19.11
CA GLU A 26 8.40 6.45 20.11
C GLU A 26 7.28 7.18 20.88
N ASN A 27 6.26 7.67 20.21
CA ASN A 27 5.03 8.22 20.81
C ASN A 27 3.89 8.19 19.77
N PRO A 28 3.17 7.09 19.64
CA PRO A 28 2.27 6.89 18.51
C PRO A 28 1.04 7.79 18.58
N THR A 29 0.87 8.64 17.59
CA THR A 29 -0.44 9.22 17.29
C THR A 29 -1.34 8.15 16.65
N VAL A 30 -2.66 8.30 16.76
CA VAL A 30 -3.61 7.32 16.18
C VAL A 30 -3.39 7.15 14.68
N SER A 31 -3.07 8.23 13.97
CA SER A 31 -2.80 8.19 12.51
C SER A 31 -1.52 7.43 12.16
N GLU A 32 -0.47 7.56 12.97
CA GLU A 32 0.78 6.82 12.80
C GLU A 32 0.59 5.33 13.11
N MET A 33 -0.21 4.99 14.13
CA MET A 33 -0.57 3.60 14.42
C MET A 33 -1.34 2.96 13.27
N VAL A 34 -2.30 3.67 12.66
CA VAL A 34 -3.05 3.18 11.50
C VAL A 34 -2.14 3.00 10.30
N GLY A 35 -1.25 3.97 10.01
CA GLY A 35 -0.27 3.88 8.93
C GLY A 35 0.71 2.73 9.13
N ALA A 36 1.27 2.58 10.33
CA ALA A 36 2.16 1.48 10.68
C ALA A 36 1.45 0.12 10.59
N GLY A 37 0.21 0.03 11.08
CA GLY A 37 -0.61 -1.16 10.97
C GLY A 37 -0.87 -1.57 9.53
N ALA A 38 -1.22 -0.63 8.67
CA ALA A 38 -1.43 -0.86 7.25
C ALA A 38 -0.13 -1.33 6.55
N ALA A 39 1.01 -0.70 6.85
CA ALA A 39 2.31 -1.11 6.32
C ALA A 39 2.68 -2.53 6.77
N MET A 40 2.45 -2.87 8.03
CA MET A 40 2.70 -4.22 8.55
C MET A 40 1.84 -5.27 7.86
N VAL A 41 0.55 -5.00 7.63
CA VAL A 41 -0.35 -5.92 6.90
C VAL A 41 0.16 -6.18 5.48
N VAL A 42 0.62 -5.14 4.78
CA VAL A 42 1.19 -5.27 3.42
C VAL A 42 2.47 -6.11 3.45
N ILE A 43 3.38 -5.84 4.39
CA ILE A 43 4.64 -6.59 4.53
C ILE A 43 4.37 -8.06 4.86
N ILE A 44 3.53 -8.32 5.85
CA ILE A 44 3.16 -9.69 6.25
C ILE A 44 2.48 -10.42 5.09
N GLY A 45 1.55 -9.74 4.39
CA GLY A 45 0.89 -10.27 3.21
C GLY A 45 1.89 -10.62 2.09
N ALA A 46 2.84 -9.75 1.81
CA ALA A 46 3.89 -10.00 0.82
C ALA A 46 4.77 -11.20 1.21
N ILE A 47 5.21 -11.26 2.47
CA ILE A 47 6.01 -12.39 2.99
C ILE A 47 5.20 -13.69 2.90
N ALA A 48 3.91 -13.66 3.26
CA ALA A 48 3.04 -14.82 3.19
C ALA A 48 2.87 -15.33 1.75
N VAL A 49 2.68 -14.42 0.79
CA VAL A 49 2.58 -14.77 -0.64
C VAL A 49 3.89 -15.36 -1.16
N ILE A 50 5.03 -14.73 -0.85
CA ILE A 50 6.36 -15.24 -1.23
C ILE A 50 6.62 -16.60 -0.60
N GLY A 51 6.33 -16.74 0.69
CA GLY A 51 6.46 -18.01 1.41
C GLY A 51 5.57 -19.11 0.82
N PHE A 52 4.32 -18.80 0.48
CA PHE A 52 3.38 -19.72 -0.14
C PHE A 52 3.85 -20.18 -1.54
N ILE A 53 4.32 -19.25 -2.38
CA ILE A 53 4.88 -19.58 -3.70
C ILE A 53 6.13 -20.45 -3.57
N THR A 54 6.98 -20.16 -2.57
CA THR A 54 8.20 -20.92 -2.28
C THR A 54 7.86 -22.33 -1.79
N TRP A 55 6.88 -22.44 -0.90
CA TRP A 55 6.41 -23.73 -0.38
C TRP A 55 5.82 -24.61 -1.47
N LEU A 56 5.07 -24.02 -2.40
CA LEU A 56 4.53 -24.75 -3.57
C LEU A 56 5.60 -25.05 -4.64
N GLY A 57 6.81 -24.50 -4.51
CA GLY A 57 7.85 -24.64 -5.55
C GLY A 57 7.47 -24.00 -6.90
N ALA A 58 6.48 -23.10 -6.89
CA ALA A 58 5.83 -22.59 -8.09
C ALA A 58 6.60 -21.47 -8.80
N TRP A 59 7.80 -21.09 -8.35
CA TRP A 59 8.60 -20.01 -8.94
C TRP A 59 8.87 -20.20 -10.43
N ARG A 60 9.22 -21.44 -10.83
CA ARG A 60 9.50 -21.72 -12.23
C ARG A 60 8.26 -21.60 -13.10
N ALA A 61 7.11 -22.11 -12.62
CA ALA A 61 5.84 -22.00 -13.31
C ALA A 61 5.36 -20.54 -13.37
N LEU A 62 5.48 -19.81 -12.27
CA LEU A 62 5.12 -18.39 -12.21
C LEU A 62 5.94 -17.57 -13.22
N TRP A 63 7.25 -17.77 -13.26
CA TRP A 63 8.11 -17.05 -14.17
C TRP A 63 7.90 -17.45 -15.63
N ARG A 64 8.00 -18.75 -15.93
CA ARG A 64 8.00 -19.27 -17.30
C ARG A 64 6.62 -19.31 -17.95
N ASP A 65 5.59 -19.70 -17.17
CA ASP A 65 4.26 -19.98 -17.72
C ASP A 65 3.31 -18.78 -17.60
N TRP A 66 3.59 -17.84 -16.67
CA TRP A 66 2.75 -16.67 -16.44
C TRP A 66 3.46 -15.38 -16.84
N LEU A 67 4.54 -15.01 -16.17
CA LEU A 67 5.18 -13.69 -16.37
C LEU A 67 5.85 -13.53 -17.75
N THR A 68 6.34 -14.62 -18.37
CA THR A 68 6.95 -14.59 -19.71
C THR A 68 6.07 -15.23 -20.78
N SER A 69 4.80 -15.47 -20.48
CA SER A 69 3.87 -16.09 -21.42
C SER A 69 3.48 -15.11 -22.53
N VAL A 70 3.45 -15.62 -23.76
CA VAL A 70 2.89 -14.92 -24.94
C VAL A 70 1.45 -15.32 -25.24
N ASP A 71 0.85 -16.18 -24.41
CA ASP A 71 -0.53 -16.63 -24.55
C ASP A 71 -1.50 -15.54 -24.12
N HIS A 72 -2.31 -15.05 -25.06
CA HIS A 72 -3.29 -13.99 -24.83
C HIS A 72 -4.29 -14.29 -23.71
N LYS A 73 -4.66 -15.58 -23.53
CA LYS A 73 -5.57 -15.97 -22.44
C LYS A 73 -4.93 -15.78 -21.08
N ARG A 74 -3.65 -16.17 -20.92
CA ARG A 74 -2.92 -16.01 -19.66
C ARG A 74 -2.67 -14.54 -19.36
N ILE A 75 -2.29 -13.75 -20.37
CA ILE A 75 -2.13 -12.31 -20.25
C ILE A 75 -3.44 -11.68 -19.81
N GLY A 76 -4.57 -12.01 -20.43
CA GLY A 76 -5.89 -11.52 -20.06
C GLY A 76 -6.26 -11.85 -18.61
N ILE A 77 -5.99 -13.07 -18.15
CA ILE A 77 -6.22 -13.48 -16.75
C ILE A 77 -5.36 -12.66 -15.79
N MET A 78 -4.08 -12.42 -16.11
CA MET A 78 -3.20 -11.58 -15.28
C MET A 78 -3.75 -10.16 -15.12
N TYR A 79 -4.25 -9.56 -16.19
CA TYR A 79 -4.88 -8.23 -16.13
C TYR A 79 -6.15 -8.25 -15.28
N ILE A 80 -6.99 -9.27 -15.40
CA ILE A 80 -8.19 -9.42 -14.58
C ILE A 80 -7.82 -9.54 -13.10
N VAL A 81 -6.84 -10.37 -12.77
CA VAL A 81 -6.40 -10.55 -11.38
C VAL A 81 -5.84 -9.23 -10.83
N LEU A 82 -5.00 -8.52 -11.59
CA LEU A 82 -4.47 -7.22 -11.20
C LEU A 82 -5.60 -6.22 -10.97
N ALA A 83 -6.56 -6.13 -11.89
CA ALA A 83 -7.72 -5.24 -11.77
C ALA A 83 -8.55 -5.55 -10.52
N LEU A 84 -8.78 -6.84 -10.21
CA LEU A 84 -9.52 -7.24 -9.01
C LEU A 84 -8.77 -6.87 -7.71
N VAL A 85 -7.46 -7.03 -7.68
CA VAL A 85 -6.62 -6.63 -6.53
C VAL A 85 -6.68 -5.11 -6.34
N MET A 86 -6.56 -4.34 -7.42
CA MET A 86 -6.65 -2.88 -7.36
C MET A 86 -8.05 -2.39 -7.00
N LEU A 87 -9.09 -3.07 -7.51
CA LEU A 87 -10.48 -2.80 -7.12
C LEU A 87 -10.69 -3.02 -5.62
N ALA A 88 -10.24 -4.16 -5.08
CA ALA A 88 -10.35 -4.44 -3.65
C ALA A 88 -9.63 -3.38 -2.81
N ARG A 89 -8.43 -2.97 -3.22
CA ARG A 89 -7.69 -1.89 -2.57
C ARG A 89 -8.47 -0.57 -2.64
N GLY A 90 -8.98 -0.20 -3.80
CA GLY A 90 -9.77 1.03 -3.98
C GLY A 90 -11.03 1.04 -3.11
N VAL A 91 -11.74 -0.09 -3.00
CA VAL A 91 -12.90 -0.23 -2.11
C VAL A 91 -12.51 -0.03 -0.64
N LEU A 92 -11.39 -0.61 -0.20
CA LEU A 92 -10.89 -0.43 1.16
C LEU A 92 -10.53 1.03 1.46
N GLU A 93 -9.81 1.71 0.56
CA GLU A 93 -9.49 3.13 0.69
C GLU A 93 -10.76 3.99 0.74
N GLY A 94 -11.74 3.70 -0.12
CA GLY A 94 -13.05 4.38 -0.12
C GLY A 94 -13.82 4.16 1.19
N ALA A 95 -13.79 2.95 1.74
CA ALA A 95 -14.41 2.64 3.03
C ALA A 95 -13.75 3.42 4.18
N VAL A 96 -12.41 3.50 4.20
CA VAL A 96 -11.67 4.27 5.21
C VAL A 96 -12.02 5.76 5.12
N MET A 97 -12.02 6.34 3.91
CA MET A 97 -12.43 7.74 3.71
C MET A 97 -13.88 7.98 4.16
N ARG A 98 -14.79 7.07 3.85
CA ARG A 98 -16.19 7.18 4.27
C ARG A 98 -16.35 7.11 5.78
N THR A 99 -15.61 6.22 6.42
CA THR A 99 -15.58 6.10 7.89
C THR A 99 -15.04 7.38 8.52
N GLN A 100 -13.94 7.93 7.99
CA GLN A 100 -13.39 9.22 8.45
C GLN A 100 -14.42 10.34 8.36
N GLN A 101 -15.16 10.44 7.26
CA GLN A 101 -16.22 11.44 7.10
C GLN A 101 -17.38 11.25 8.09
N ALA A 102 -17.75 10.01 8.38
CA ALA A 102 -18.81 9.71 9.34
C ALA A 102 -18.47 10.14 10.77
N PHE A 103 -17.18 10.02 11.15
CA PHE A 103 -16.69 10.43 12.47
C PHE A 103 -16.08 11.84 12.50
N GLY A 104 -16.12 12.58 11.38
CA GLY A 104 -15.47 13.87 11.22
C GLY A 104 -15.91 14.94 12.22
N LEU A 105 -17.15 14.91 12.71
CA LEU A 105 -17.67 15.82 13.72
C LEU A 105 -16.95 15.70 15.08
N ASN A 106 -16.34 14.55 15.37
CA ASN A 106 -15.56 14.27 16.58
C ASN A 106 -14.04 14.31 16.33
N GLY A 107 -13.59 14.98 15.26
CA GLY A 107 -12.17 15.10 14.89
C GLY A 107 -11.63 13.96 14.01
N GLY A 108 -12.40 12.87 13.84
CA GLY A 108 -11.95 11.74 13.02
C GLY A 108 -10.72 11.00 13.58
N PHE A 109 -10.19 10.06 12.81
CA PHE A 109 -9.00 9.28 13.18
C PHE A 109 -7.81 9.51 12.22
N LEU A 110 -8.04 10.17 11.08
CA LEU A 110 -7.00 10.52 10.12
C LEU A 110 -6.66 12.01 10.21
N THR A 111 -5.37 12.33 10.08
CA THR A 111 -4.94 13.72 9.90
C THR A 111 -5.36 14.23 8.51
N PRO A 112 -5.50 15.55 8.32
CA PRO A 112 -5.85 16.14 7.02
C PRO A 112 -4.87 15.75 5.91
N GLU A 113 -3.58 15.63 6.24
CA GLU A 113 -2.53 15.23 5.31
C GLU A 113 -2.74 13.80 4.82
N HIS A 114 -2.92 12.84 5.73
CA HIS A 114 -3.19 11.44 5.40
C HIS A 114 -4.50 11.26 4.64
N PHE A 115 -5.54 12.03 4.97
CA PHE A 115 -6.78 12.00 4.20
C PHE A 115 -6.57 12.47 2.77
N SER A 116 -5.78 13.52 2.56
CA SER A 116 -5.46 14.04 1.23
C SER A 116 -4.66 13.03 0.39
N GLU A 117 -3.68 12.36 1.01
CA GLU A 117 -2.90 11.28 0.36
C GLU A 117 -3.80 10.12 -0.05
N LEU A 118 -4.66 9.67 0.87
CA LEU A 118 -5.59 8.58 0.62
C LEU A 118 -6.59 8.91 -0.50
N PHE A 119 -7.11 10.14 -0.50
CA PHE A 119 -8.00 10.64 -1.54
C PHE A 119 -7.33 10.64 -2.92
N SER A 120 -6.09 11.14 -2.99
CA SER A 120 -5.32 11.20 -4.24
C SER A 120 -4.99 9.80 -4.75
N THR A 121 -4.60 8.89 -3.86
CA THR A 121 -4.28 7.49 -4.20
C THR A 121 -5.52 6.75 -4.69
N HIS A 122 -6.64 6.89 -3.97
CA HIS A 122 -7.92 6.31 -4.36
C HIS A 122 -8.37 6.79 -5.74
N GLY A 123 -8.34 8.10 -5.98
CA GLY A 123 -8.71 8.67 -7.27
C GLY A 123 -7.83 8.16 -8.42
N THR A 124 -6.52 8.07 -8.20
CA THR A 124 -5.58 7.53 -9.19
C THR A 124 -5.86 6.06 -9.49
N ILE A 125 -6.05 5.22 -8.48
CA ILE A 125 -6.35 3.80 -8.67
C ILE A 125 -7.67 3.62 -9.42
N MET A 126 -8.72 4.35 -9.04
CA MET A 126 -10.04 4.20 -9.65
C MET A 126 -10.12 4.69 -11.11
N ILE A 127 -9.19 5.57 -11.54
CA ILE A 127 -9.15 6.05 -12.92
C ILE A 127 -8.28 5.16 -13.81
N PHE A 128 -7.14 4.67 -13.30
CA PHE A 128 -6.15 3.98 -14.11
C PHE A 128 -6.24 2.44 -14.06
N PHE A 129 -6.98 1.88 -13.12
CA PHE A 129 -7.18 0.45 -12.93
C PHE A 129 -8.67 0.08 -12.86
#